data_74f5dd7c7e9fc1caaf9981b3b798084a
#
_entry.id   74f5dd7c7e9fc1caaf9981b3b798084a
#
_cell.length_a   1.000
_cell.length_b   1.000
_cell.length_c   1.000
_cell.angle_alpha   90.00
_cell.angle_beta   90.00
_cell.angle_gamma   90.00
#
_symmetry.space_group_name_H-M   'P 1'
#
loop_
_entity.id
_entity.type
_entity.pdbx_description
1 polymer ?
#
loop_
_entity_poly.entity_id
_entity_poly.type
_entity_poly.pdbx_seq_one_letter_code
_entity_poly.pdbx_strand_id
1 'polypeptide(L)'
;MAIYSYHELQKRLENYKNETELYKLICKNIKKYRKLRYNEFKRNSLTNSINPYTTENFAALLDYNHTHYKRFESENDSTKRIPLIKLLMASIILDIDLEDLFNENIS
;
A
#
# COMPACT_ATOMS: atom_id res chain seq x y z
N MET A 1 14.01 -24.78 -5.71
CA MET A 1 14.56 -23.56 -5.12
C MET A 1 15.89 -23.19 -5.79
N ALA A 2 16.01 -21.94 -6.22
CA ALA A 2 17.25 -21.47 -6.81
C ALA A 2 18.27 -21.17 -5.70
N ILE A 3 19.53 -21.48 -5.97
CA ILE A 3 20.63 -21.17 -5.05
C ILE A 3 21.43 -20.02 -5.66
N TYR A 4 21.56 -18.92 -4.91
CA TYR A 4 22.24 -17.72 -5.37
C TYR A 4 23.58 -17.58 -4.63
N SER A 5 24.59 -17.07 -5.33
CA SER A 5 25.84 -16.68 -4.71
C SER A 5 25.64 -15.40 -3.88
N TYR A 6 26.59 -15.15 -2.98
CA TYR A 6 26.59 -13.91 -2.20
C TYR A 6 26.55 -12.67 -3.09
N HIS A 7 27.34 -12.68 -4.17
CA HIS A 7 27.39 -11.56 -5.11
C HIS A 7 26.07 -11.33 -5.83
N GLU A 8 25.40 -12.41 -6.25
CA GLU A 8 24.09 -12.33 -6.89
C GLU A 8 23.06 -11.75 -5.94
N LEU A 9 23.10 -12.15 -4.67
CA LEU A 9 22.18 -11.62 -3.67
C LEU A 9 22.43 -10.14 -3.41
N GLN A 10 23.70 -9.71 -3.37
CA GLN A 10 24.02 -8.30 -3.24
C GLN A 10 23.38 -7.48 -4.37
N LYS A 11 23.47 -7.96 -5.60
CA LYS A 11 22.86 -7.29 -6.76
C LYS A 11 21.34 -7.21 -6.64
N ARG A 12 20.72 -8.30 -6.22
CA ARG A 12 19.27 -8.35 -6.09
C ARG A 12 18.76 -7.38 -5.02
N LEU A 13 19.57 -7.09 -4.00
CA LEU A 13 19.18 -6.21 -2.90
C LEU A 13 19.49 -4.73 -3.16
N GLU A 14 20.21 -4.40 -4.22
CA GLU A 14 20.62 -3.01 -4.51
C GLU A 14 19.42 -2.05 -4.57
N ASN A 15 18.30 -2.49 -5.15
CA ASN A 15 17.13 -1.65 -5.31
C ASN A 15 16.38 -1.38 -4.02
N TYR A 16 16.73 -2.08 -2.93
CA TYR A 16 16.05 -1.98 -1.65
C TYR A 16 16.86 -1.23 -0.59
N LYS A 17 17.96 -0.60 -0.98
CA LYS A 17 18.84 0.11 -0.04
C LYS A 17 18.32 1.48 0.35
N ASN A 18 17.41 2.07 -0.45
CA ASN A 18 16.86 3.37 -0.15
C ASN A 18 15.48 3.21 0.50
N GLU A 19 15.45 3.23 1.84
CA GLU A 19 14.23 3.05 2.61
C GLU A 19 13.18 4.14 2.32
N THR A 20 13.60 5.38 2.16
CA THR A 20 12.70 6.49 1.89
C THR A 20 11.96 6.29 0.58
N GLU A 21 12.67 5.91 -0.47
CA GLU A 21 12.05 5.66 -1.78
C GLU A 21 11.11 4.46 -1.73
N LEU A 22 11.47 3.42 -0.98
CA LEU A 22 10.60 2.25 -0.80
C LEU A 22 9.29 2.64 -0.14
N TYR A 23 9.33 3.44 0.95
CA TYR A 23 8.11 3.86 1.64
C TYR A 23 7.26 4.80 0.78
N LYS A 24 7.87 5.64 -0.04
CA LYS A 24 7.12 6.46 -1.01
C LYS A 24 6.36 5.57 -2.00
N LEU A 25 7.03 4.53 -2.49
CA LEU A 25 6.41 3.57 -3.41
C LEU A 25 5.24 2.85 -2.75
N ILE A 26 5.43 2.37 -1.53
CA ILE A 26 4.38 1.68 -0.78
C ILE A 26 3.16 2.57 -0.62
N CYS A 27 3.35 3.80 -0.17
CA CYS A 27 2.25 4.74 0.05
C CYS A 27 1.53 5.07 -1.25
N LYS A 28 2.28 5.26 -2.32
CA LYS A 28 1.72 5.50 -3.66
C LYS A 28 0.88 4.30 -4.12
N ASN A 29 1.35 3.10 -3.89
CA ASN A 29 0.66 1.88 -4.30
C ASN A 29 -0.61 1.64 -3.48
N ILE A 30 -0.58 1.90 -2.18
CA ILE A 30 -1.78 1.81 -1.34
C ILE A 30 -2.84 2.75 -1.89
N LYS A 31 -2.47 3.99 -2.20
CA LYS A 31 -3.40 4.97 -2.76
C LYS A 31 -3.99 4.50 -4.09
N LYS A 32 -3.17 3.94 -4.98
CA LYS A 32 -3.62 3.44 -6.28
C LYS A 32 -4.61 2.29 -6.14
N TYR A 33 -4.29 1.29 -5.32
CA TYR A 33 -5.18 0.15 -5.10
C TYR A 33 -6.47 0.57 -4.40
N ARG A 34 -6.37 1.47 -3.42
CA ARG A 34 -7.56 1.97 -2.74
C ARG A 34 -8.52 2.64 -3.72
N LYS A 35 -8.01 3.50 -4.61
CA LYS A 35 -8.84 4.16 -5.61
C LYS A 35 -9.44 3.16 -6.60
N LEU A 36 -8.66 2.17 -7.01
CA LEU A 36 -9.14 1.12 -7.89
C LEU A 36 -10.29 0.35 -7.25
N ARG A 37 -10.13 -0.09 -6.00
CA ARG A 37 -11.17 -0.80 -5.26
C ARG A 37 -12.38 0.07 -4.98
N TYR A 38 -12.15 1.36 -4.70
CA TYR A 38 -13.24 2.32 -4.53
C TYR A 38 -14.14 2.34 -5.75
N ASN A 39 -13.56 2.44 -6.93
CA ASN A 39 -14.31 2.51 -8.18
C ASN A 39 -15.01 1.18 -8.48
N GLU A 40 -14.35 0.05 -8.23
CA GLU A 40 -14.96 -1.27 -8.41
C GLU A 40 -16.17 -1.44 -7.49
N PHE A 41 -16.03 -1.07 -6.23
CA PHE A 41 -17.11 -1.17 -5.25
C PHE A 41 -18.30 -0.28 -5.67
N LYS A 42 -18.00 0.93 -6.09
CA LYS A 42 -19.04 1.88 -6.52
C LYS A 42 -19.85 1.35 -7.70
N ARG A 43 -19.18 0.67 -8.64
CA ARG A 43 -19.86 0.10 -9.82
C ARG A 43 -20.68 -1.14 -9.50
N ASN A 44 -20.26 -1.92 -8.52
CA ASN A 44 -20.82 -3.24 -8.26
C ASN A 44 -21.66 -3.34 -6.99
N SER A 45 -21.71 -2.29 -6.17
CA SER A 45 -22.44 -2.34 -4.91
C SER A 45 -23.90 -1.93 -5.10
N LEU A 46 -24.73 -2.47 -4.22
CA LEU A 46 -26.12 -2.02 -4.08
C LEU A 46 -26.14 -0.64 -3.42
N THR A 47 -27.20 0.11 -3.69
CA THR A 47 -27.41 1.40 -3.03
C THR A 47 -27.43 1.24 -1.52
N ASN A 48 -26.85 2.21 -0.80
CA ASN A 48 -26.75 2.28 0.66
C ASN A 48 -25.67 1.38 1.29
N SER A 49 -24.84 0.70 0.50
CA SER A 49 -23.70 -0.03 1.04
C SER A 49 -22.57 0.93 1.38
N ILE A 50 -21.92 0.70 2.53
CA ILE A 50 -20.77 1.49 2.94
C ILE A 50 -19.57 1.10 2.08
N ASN A 51 -18.98 2.10 1.40
CA ASN A 51 -17.75 1.84 0.61
C ASN A 51 -16.54 1.83 1.55
N PRO A 52 -15.87 0.68 1.73
CA PRO A 52 -14.73 0.59 2.64
C PRO A 52 -13.47 1.30 2.13
N TYR A 53 -13.48 1.76 0.88
CA TYR A 53 -12.30 2.30 0.22
C TYR A 53 -12.27 3.83 0.12
N THR A 54 -13.18 4.53 0.80
CA THR A 54 -13.00 5.96 1.02
C THR A 54 -11.79 6.16 1.93
N THR A 55 -11.13 7.29 1.88
CA THR A 55 -9.97 7.54 2.77
C THR A 55 -10.37 7.41 4.23
N GLU A 56 -11.55 7.91 4.59
CA GLU A 56 -12.06 7.86 5.95
C GLU A 56 -12.32 6.43 6.42
N ASN A 57 -13.04 5.65 5.63
CA ASN A 57 -13.38 4.27 6.00
C ASN A 57 -12.17 3.35 5.96
N PHE A 58 -11.31 3.54 4.98
CA PHE A 58 -10.06 2.77 4.88
C PHE A 58 -9.15 3.04 6.09
N ALA A 59 -9.02 4.30 6.48
CA ALA A 59 -8.27 4.67 7.68
C ALA A 59 -8.86 4.02 8.93
N ALA A 60 -10.19 4.05 9.06
CA ALA A 60 -10.87 3.42 10.20
C ALA A 60 -10.60 1.93 10.27
N LEU A 61 -10.62 1.22 9.14
CA LEU A 61 -10.31 -0.20 9.09
C LEU A 61 -8.86 -0.50 9.50
N LEU A 62 -7.94 0.41 9.19
CA LEU A 62 -6.55 0.31 9.61
C LEU A 62 -6.31 0.77 11.05
N ASP A 63 -7.36 1.24 11.71
CA ASP A 63 -7.28 1.80 13.05
C ASP A 63 -6.38 3.04 13.10
N TYR A 64 -6.54 3.90 12.10
CA TYR A 64 -5.85 5.18 12.02
C TYR A 64 -6.84 6.33 12.09
N ASN A 65 -6.40 7.45 12.68
CA ASN A 65 -7.07 8.73 12.52
C ASN A 65 -7.04 9.12 11.04
N HIS A 66 -8.15 9.64 10.51
CA HIS A 66 -8.27 10.00 9.11
C HIS A 66 -7.21 11.02 8.67
N THR A 67 -6.97 12.05 9.47
CA THR A 67 -5.96 13.07 9.19
C THR A 67 -4.56 12.47 9.13
N HIS A 68 -4.26 11.55 10.06
CA HIS A 68 -2.98 10.85 10.10
C HIS A 68 -2.80 9.96 8.87
N TYR A 69 -3.83 9.22 8.50
CA TYR A 69 -3.78 8.33 7.32
C TYR A 69 -3.53 9.12 6.04
N LYS A 70 -4.19 10.28 5.88
CA LYS A 70 -4.04 11.09 4.67
C LYS A 70 -2.59 11.51 4.43
N ARG A 71 -1.79 11.61 5.48
CA ARG A 71 -0.36 11.92 5.35
C ARG A 71 0.42 10.80 4.68
N PHE A 72 -0.01 9.54 4.86
CA PHE A 72 0.64 8.43 4.16
C PHE A 72 0.38 8.49 2.66
N GLU A 73 -0.80 8.93 2.26
CA GLU A 73 -1.13 9.07 0.84
C GLU A 73 -0.59 10.35 0.21
N SER A 74 -0.11 11.29 1.03
CA SER A 74 0.47 12.53 0.55
C SER A 74 1.90 12.30 0.05
N GLU A 75 2.15 12.70 -1.17
CA GLU A 75 3.48 12.56 -1.76
C GLU A 75 4.50 13.56 -1.19
N ASN A 76 4.03 14.52 -0.40
CA ASN A 76 4.86 15.59 0.15
C ASN A 76 5.54 15.24 1.48
N ASP A 77 5.16 14.13 2.11
CA ASP A 77 5.70 13.76 3.41
C ASP A 77 6.43 12.42 3.32
N SER A 78 7.74 12.48 3.08
CA SER A 78 8.59 11.29 2.96
C SER A 78 9.04 10.72 4.32
N THR A 79 8.66 11.38 5.42
CA THR A 79 9.07 10.94 6.76
C THR A 79 8.13 9.93 7.38
N LYS A 80 6.92 9.78 6.85
CA LYS A 80 5.92 8.88 7.42
C LYS A 80 6.24 7.43 7.08
N ARG A 81 6.11 6.59 8.10
CA ARG A 81 6.34 5.14 7.97
C ARG A 81 5.09 4.40 8.45
N ILE A 82 4.69 3.39 7.68
CA ILE A 82 3.57 2.53 8.05
C ILE A 82 4.14 1.26 8.69
N PRO A 83 3.72 0.92 9.92
CA PRO A 83 4.17 -0.33 10.56
C PRO A 83 3.77 -1.56 9.73
N LEU A 84 4.58 -2.61 9.82
CA LEU A 84 4.35 -3.84 9.07
C LEU A 84 2.94 -4.40 9.25
N ILE A 85 2.44 -4.39 10.48
CA ILE A 85 1.09 -4.92 10.75
C ILE A 85 0.02 -4.16 9.96
N LYS A 86 0.19 -2.85 9.80
CA LYS A 86 -0.76 -2.04 9.04
C LYS A 86 -0.65 -2.31 7.54
N LEU A 87 0.55 -2.63 7.06
CA LEU A 87 0.75 -3.03 5.66
C LEU A 87 0.04 -4.35 5.37
N LEU A 88 0.14 -5.31 6.30
CA LEU A 88 -0.58 -6.58 6.17
C LEU A 88 -2.08 -6.37 6.17
N MET A 89 -2.59 -5.53 7.07
CA MET A 89 -4.01 -5.20 7.11
C MET A 89 -4.46 -4.55 5.81
N ALA A 90 -3.67 -3.62 5.29
CA ALA A 90 -3.99 -2.96 4.02
C ALA A 90 -4.06 -3.98 2.88
N SER A 91 -3.11 -4.91 2.80
CA SER A 91 -3.13 -5.93 1.76
C SER A 91 -4.39 -6.80 1.83
N ILE A 92 -4.83 -7.13 3.04
CA ILE A 92 -6.06 -7.91 3.25
C ILE A 92 -7.29 -7.12 2.80
N ILE A 93 -7.37 -5.85 3.21
CA ILE A 93 -8.52 -5.00 2.86
C ILE A 93 -8.58 -4.79 1.35
N LEU A 94 -7.42 -4.60 0.72
CA LEU A 94 -7.33 -4.36 -0.72
C LEU A 94 -7.41 -5.65 -1.54
N ASP A 95 -7.38 -6.80 -0.88
CA ASP A 95 -7.38 -8.12 -1.54
C ASP A 95 -6.23 -8.26 -2.55
N ILE A 96 -5.04 -7.98 -2.09
CA ILE A 96 -3.78 -8.12 -2.85
C ILE A 96 -2.75 -8.83 -1.99
N ASP A 97 -1.69 -9.33 -2.61
CA ASP A 97 -0.54 -9.85 -1.87
C ASP A 97 0.29 -8.70 -1.34
N LEU A 98 0.94 -8.90 -0.19
CA LEU A 98 1.79 -7.86 0.40
C LEU A 98 2.85 -7.38 -0.59
N GLU A 99 3.44 -8.30 -1.36
CA GLU A 99 4.48 -7.95 -2.34
C GLU A 99 4.00 -7.00 -3.44
N ASP A 100 2.67 -6.97 -3.71
CA ASP A 100 2.12 -6.05 -4.70
C ASP A 100 2.32 -4.60 -4.30
N LEU A 101 2.47 -4.32 -3.01
CA LEU A 101 2.73 -2.96 -2.52
C LEU A 101 4.14 -2.49 -2.85
N PHE A 102 5.04 -3.41 -3.19
CA PHE A 102 6.44 -3.09 -3.53
C PHE A 102 6.69 -3.08 -5.02
N ASN A 103 5.67 -3.30 -5.84
CA ASN A 103 5.80 -3.42 -7.29
C ASN A 103 5.66 -2.04 -7.96
N GLU A 104 6.64 -1.67 -8.77
CA GLU A 104 6.66 -0.38 -9.45
C GLU A 104 5.71 -0.32 -10.65
N ASN A 105 5.31 -1.46 -11.19
CA ASN A 105 4.57 -1.56 -12.45
C ASN A 105 3.09 -1.89 -12.24
N ILE A 106 2.43 -1.15 -11.38
CA ILE A 106 0.99 -1.31 -11.20
C ILE A 106 0.28 -0.56 -12.33
N SER A 107 -0.34 -1.30 -13.18
CA SER A 107 -1.14 -0.75 -14.26
C SER A 107 -2.57 -0.43 -13.79
#